data_c5def11a12da6de9dbb7783ed44c97a5
#
_entry.id   c5def11a12da6de9dbb7783ed44c97a5
#
_cell.length_a   1.000
_cell.length_b   1.000
_cell.length_c   1.000
_cell.angle_alpha   90.00
_cell.angle_beta   90.00
_cell.angle_gamma   90.00
#
_symmetry.space_group_name_H-M   'P 1'
#
loop_
_entity.id
_entity.type
_entity.pdbx_description
1 polymer ?
#
loop_
_entity_poly.entity_id
_entity_poly.type
_entity_poly.pdbx_seq_one_letter_code
_entity_poly.pdbx_strand_id
1 'polypeptide(L)'
;RHYKNGSYEKLDLMEFFNFNKEGKVDAFRQWKSIDSSNFGKSYGGKFIGEGTNEYSGRPLVFSDRNEVEIIEKMIKDYNDMNAVGFSEPFADMAVLNNYKGEAQKLKKEEMGDLFKDYKSVSWVPYAIVPLKIYNTDAASGVQVMSKETRVFKNGKVWEKELFEIFYFNLDGKITSMVQYARDF
;
A
#
# COMPACT_ATOMS: atom_id res chain seq x y z
N ARG A 1 -21.04 -8.56 19.26
CA ARG A 1 -20.52 -9.75 18.55
C ARG A 1 -19.61 -10.52 19.50
N HIS A 2 -19.81 -11.82 19.60
CA HIS A 2 -18.93 -12.73 20.33
C HIS A 2 -18.19 -13.61 19.34
N TYR A 3 -16.90 -13.75 19.52
CA TYR A 3 -16.03 -14.54 18.67
C TYR A 3 -15.70 -15.87 19.33
N LYS A 4 -15.38 -16.90 18.52
CA LYS A 4 -15.06 -18.26 19.00
C LYS A 4 -13.84 -18.33 19.92
N ASN A 5 -12.94 -17.33 19.84
CA ASN A 5 -11.76 -17.21 20.71
C ASN A 5 -12.07 -16.57 22.09
N GLY A 6 -13.35 -16.32 22.39
CA GLY A 6 -13.79 -15.71 23.65
C GLY A 6 -13.74 -14.18 23.69
N SER A 7 -13.24 -13.53 22.64
CA SER A 7 -13.31 -12.07 22.52
C SER A 7 -14.72 -11.62 22.12
N TYR A 8 -15.02 -10.36 22.41
CA TYR A 8 -16.26 -9.75 21.98
C TYR A 8 -16.06 -8.31 21.52
N GLU A 9 -16.97 -7.87 20.69
CA GLU A 9 -17.04 -6.50 20.19
C GLU A 9 -18.40 -5.91 20.53
N LYS A 10 -18.41 -4.77 21.20
CA LYS A 10 -19.61 -3.98 21.46
C LYS A 10 -19.61 -2.76 20.56
N LEU A 11 -20.67 -2.58 19.81
CA LEU A 11 -20.81 -1.53 18.80
C LEU A 11 -22.11 -0.79 19.01
N ASP A 12 -22.05 0.54 18.93
CA ASP A 12 -23.21 1.37 18.67
C ASP A 12 -23.29 1.58 17.16
N LEU A 13 -24.42 1.19 16.56
CA LEU A 13 -24.61 1.24 15.12
C LEU A 13 -25.70 2.24 14.76
N MET A 14 -25.43 3.04 13.73
CA MET A 14 -26.45 3.81 13.03
C MET A 14 -26.47 3.32 11.58
N GLU A 15 -27.63 2.84 11.15
CA GLU A 15 -27.79 2.22 9.83
C GLU A 15 -28.87 2.93 9.04
N PHE A 16 -28.60 3.21 7.78
CA PHE A 16 -29.54 3.81 6.84
C PHE A 16 -29.74 2.85 5.67
N PHE A 17 -31.00 2.54 5.43
CA PHE A 17 -31.42 1.73 4.29
C PHE A 17 -32.17 2.62 3.32
N ASN A 18 -31.71 2.67 2.07
CA ASN A 18 -32.46 3.27 1.00
C ASN A 18 -33.31 2.18 0.31
N PHE A 19 -34.56 2.50 0.04
CA PHE A 19 -35.48 1.60 -0.66
C PHE A 19 -35.76 2.16 -2.05
N ASN A 20 -35.75 1.28 -3.04
CA ASN A 20 -36.18 1.61 -4.38
C ASN A 20 -37.73 1.69 -4.46
N LYS A 21 -38.25 2.03 -5.63
CA LYS A 21 -39.70 2.17 -5.86
C LYS A 21 -40.48 0.85 -5.65
N GLU A 22 -39.80 -0.28 -5.68
CA GLU A 22 -40.35 -1.61 -5.47
C GLU A 22 -40.30 -2.05 -3.99
N GLY A 23 -39.84 -1.18 -3.09
CA GLY A 23 -39.71 -1.47 -1.67
C GLY A 23 -38.52 -2.37 -1.30
N LYS A 24 -37.57 -2.57 -2.22
CA LYS A 24 -36.36 -3.35 -1.96
C LYS A 24 -35.20 -2.42 -1.58
N VAL A 25 -34.34 -2.88 -0.68
CA VAL A 25 -33.11 -2.17 -0.31
C VAL A 25 -32.19 -2.12 -1.52
N ASP A 26 -31.82 -0.92 -1.98
CA ASP A 26 -30.90 -0.68 -3.08
C ASP A 26 -29.60 -0.02 -2.64
N ALA A 27 -29.58 0.55 -1.43
CA ALA A 27 -28.34 1.05 -0.82
C ALA A 27 -28.37 0.91 0.70
N PHE A 28 -27.22 0.75 1.28
CA PHE A 28 -27.00 0.61 2.71
C PHE A 28 -25.80 1.42 3.14
N ARG A 29 -25.93 2.18 4.23
CA ARG A 29 -24.85 2.92 4.88
C ARG A 29 -24.85 2.61 6.36
N GLN A 30 -23.67 2.34 6.91
CA GLN A 30 -23.48 2.06 8.32
C GLN A 30 -22.40 2.98 8.90
N TRP A 31 -22.70 3.63 10.00
CA TRP A 31 -21.75 4.24 10.90
C TRP A 31 -21.68 3.40 12.17
N LYS A 32 -20.47 3.17 12.65
CA LYS A 32 -20.24 2.46 13.90
C LYS A 32 -19.37 3.28 14.83
N SER A 33 -19.77 3.35 16.08
CA SER A 33 -18.90 3.76 17.18
C SER A 33 -18.44 2.52 17.90
N ILE A 34 -17.16 2.43 18.17
CA ILE A 34 -16.54 1.29 18.82
C ILE A 34 -16.18 1.73 20.24
N ASP A 35 -16.74 1.05 21.25
CA ASP A 35 -16.35 1.28 22.64
C ASP A 35 -14.95 0.67 22.87
N SER A 36 -13.93 1.55 22.89
CA SER A 36 -12.54 1.15 23.08
C SER A 36 -12.25 0.53 24.44
N SER A 37 -13.11 0.74 25.43
CA SER A 37 -12.95 0.12 26.76
C SER A 37 -13.10 -1.40 26.75
N ASN A 38 -13.74 -1.93 25.70
CA ASN A 38 -13.96 -3.38 25.51
C ASN A 38 -12.95 -4.03 24.56
N PHE A 39 -12.01 -3.29 24.01
CA PHE A 39 -10.89 -3.90 23.33
C PHE A 39 -9.98 -4.54 24.36
N GLY A 40 -9.75 -5.83 24.25
CA GLY A 40 -8.59 -6.47 24.85
C GLY A 40 -7.31 -5.73 24.39
N LYS A 41 -6.17 -6.02 25.01
CA LYS A 41 -4.88 -5.44 24.58
C LYS A 41 -4.79 -5.55 23.05
N SER A 42 -4.73 -4.40 22.38
CA SER A 42 -4.52 -4.32 20.94
C SER A 42 -3.16 -4.94 20.63
N TYR A 43 -3.18 -6.20 20.22
CA TYR A 43 -2.01 -6.77 19.58
C TYR A 43 -2.12 -6.40 18.11
N GLY A 44 -1.21 -5.55 17.65
CA GLY A 44 -0.98 -5.31 16.24
C GLY A 44 -0.66 -6.61 15.52
N GLY A 45 -0.58 -6.56 14.20
CA GLY A 45 -0.10 -7.68 13.41
C GLY A 45 1.26 -8.16 13.89
N LYS A 46 1.63 -9.37 13.54
CA LYS A 46 2.97 -9.92 13.81
C LYS A 46 3.59 -10.48 12.56
N PHE A 47 4.89 -10.41 12.51
CA PHE A 47 5.67 -11.06 11.46
C PHE A 47 5.70 -12.57 11.72
N ILE A 48 5.30 -13.37 10.77
CA ILE A 48 5.34 -14.83 10.89
C ILE A 48 6.69 -15.35 10.40
N GLY A 49 7.15 -14.88 9.26
CA GLY A 49 8.36 -15.35 8.60
C GLY A 49 8.23 -16.78 8.07
N GLU A 50 9.29 -17.25 7.45
CA GLU A 50 9.43 -18.64 7.01
C GLU A 50 10.55 -19.30 7.81
N GLY A 51 10.32 -20.56 8.22
CA GLY A 51 11.32 -21.37 8.93
C GLY A 51 11.80 -20.79 10.24
N THR A 52 13.11 -20.72 10.43
CA THR A 52 13.79 -20.24 11.66
C THR A 52 14.13 -18.75 11.63
N ASN A 53 13.31 -17.92 11.00
CA ASN A 53 13.56 -16.49 10.93
C ASN A 53 13.58 -15.87 12.35
N GLU A 54 14.67 -15.17 12.70
CA GLU A 54 14.90 -14.58 14.01
C GLU A 54 13.88 -13.50 14.40
N TYR A 55 13.16 -12.93 13.43
CA TYR A 55 12.11 -11.94 13.64
C TYR A 55 10.72 -12.55 13.80
N SER A 56 10.61 -13.86 13.64
CA SER A 56 9.32 -14.57 13.71
C SER A 56 8.63 -14.34 15.06
N GLY A 57 7.36 -13.98 15.00
CA GLY A 57 6.54 -13.67 16.18
C GLY A 57 6.66 -12.24 16.69
N ARG A 58 7.61 -11.42 16.20
CA ARG A 58 7.70 -10.01 16.58
C ARG A 58 6.49 -9.22 16.08
N PRO A 59 5.99 -8.23 16.86
CA PRO A 59 4.90 -7.39 16.40
C PRO A 59 5.30 -6.53 15.20
N LEU A 60 4.33 -6.24 14.35
CA LEU A 60 4.42 -5.18 13.36
C LEU A 60 4.01 -3.85 14.01
N VAL A 61 4.78 -2.80 13.74
CA VAL A 61 4.54 -1.44 14.22
C VAL A 61 4.62 -0.46 13.06
N PHE A 62 4.06 0.72 13.22
CA PHE A 62 4.29 1.80 12.27
C PHE A 62 5.78 2.21 12.30
N SER A 63 6.34 2.44 11.12
CA SER A 63 7.70 2.93 10.99
C SER A 63 7.75 4.46 11.11
N ASP A 64 8.24 5.18 10.12
CA ASP A 64 8.48 6.61 10.17
C ASP A 64 7.54 7.36 9.21
N ARG A 65 7.09 8.55 9.64
CA ARG A 65 6.32 9.46 8.80
C ARG A 65 7.12 9.94 7.58
N ASN A 66 8.44 10.09 7.69
CA ASN A 66 9.30 10.50 6.58
C ASN A 66 9.18 9.55 5.39
N GLU A 67 9.02 8.24 5.63
CA GLU A 67 8.83 7.26 4.55
C GLU A 67 7.50 7.48 3.81
N VAL A 68 6.44 7.88 4.54
CA VAL A 68 5.17 8.26 3.92
C VAL A 68 5.35 9.49 3.04
N GLU A 69 6.04 10.51 3.52
CA GLU A 69 6.29 11.76 2.78
C GLU A 69 7.14 11.51 1.53
N ILE A 70 8.10 10.59 1.60
CA ILE A 70 8.89 10.16 0.42
C ILE A 70 7.97 9.53 -0.62
N ILE A 71 7.06 8.63 -0.22
CA ILE A 71 6.12 7.99 -1.13
C ILE A 71 5.11 9.00 -1.70
N GLU A 72 4.58 9.91 -0.89
CA GLU A 72 3.68 10.97 -1.37
C GLU A 72 4.35 11.85 -2.43
N LYS A 73 5.60 12.26 -2.18
CA LYS A 73 6.39 13.02 -3.16
C LYS A 73 6.62 12.19 -4.44
N MET A 74 6.98 10.92 -4.30
CA MET A 74 7.22 10.02 -5.42
C MET A 74 5.95 9.84 -6.29
N ILE A 75 4.77 9.69 -5.65
CA ILE A 75 3.48 9.63 -6.35
C ILE A 75 3.21 10.94 -7.12
N LYS A 76 3.48 12.07 -6.48
CA LYS A 76 3.33 13.38 -7.15
C LYS A 76 4.24 13.47 -8.37
N ASP A 77 5.53 13.16 -8.22
CA ASP A 77 6.50 13.20 -9.32
C ASP A 77 6.10 12.23 -10.45
N TYR A 78 5.57 11.05 -10.11
CA TYR A 78 5.02 10.11 -11.10
C TYR A 78 3.86 10.73 -11.88
N ASN A 79 2.89 11.33 -11.20
CA ASN A 79 1.72 11.96 -11.83
C ASN A 79 2.10 13.18 -12.69
N ASP A 80 3.17 13.88 -12.31
CA ASP A 80 3.73 15.00 -13.07
C ASP A 80 4.64 14.51 -14.22
N MET A 81 4.82 13.20 -14.39
CA MET A 81 5.76 12.57 -15.34
C MET A 81 7.21 13.06 -15.16
N ASN A 82 7.58 13.42 -13.94
CA ASN A 82 8.91 13.85 -13.54
C ASN A 82 9.80 12.63 -13.21
N ALA A 83 10.45 12.05 -14.22
CA ALA A 83 11.28 10.85 -14.04
C ALA A 83 12.44 11.04 -13.05
N VAL A 84 13.05 12.23 -13.02
CA VAL A 84 14.15 12.56 -12.10
C VAL A 84 13.65 12.55 -10.66
N GLY A 85 12.57 13.27 -10.36
CA GLY A 85 11.98 13.30 -9.03
C GLY A 85 11.49 11.94 -8.57
N PHE A 86 10.82 11.20 -9.48
CA PHE A 86 10.36 9.84 -9.20
C PHE A 86 11.49 8.88 -8.83
N SER A 87 12.64 8.99 -9.51
CA SER A 87 13.79 8.10 -9.27
C SER A 87 14.61 8.47 -8.04
N GLU A 88 14.49 9.70 -7.52
CA GLU A 88 15.32 10.22 -6.42
C GLU A 88 15.34 9.33 -5.17
N PRO A 89 14.19 8.81 -4.68
CA PRO A 89 14.17 7.99 -3.47
C PRO A 89 14.75 6.59 -3.65
N PHE A 90 14.98 6.13 -4.88
CA PHE A 90 15.55 4.80 -5.11
C PHE A 90 17.06 4.77 -4.84
N ALA A 91 17.54 3.62 -4.36
CA ALA A 91 18.95 3.28 -4.38
C ALA A 91 19.45 3.17 -5.84
N ASP A 92 20.76 3.19 -6.06
CA ASP A 92 21.35 3.07 -7.41
C ASP A 92 20.88 1.79 -8.13
N MET A 93 20.65 0.74 -7.36
CA MET A 93 20.04 -0.51 -7.81
C MET A 93 18.89 -0.89 -6.88
N ALA A 94 17.72 -1.09 -7.44
CA ALA A 94 16.57 -1.65 -6.74
C ALA A 94 16.01 -2.87 -7.48
N VAL A 95 15.12 -3.63 -6.84
CA VAL A 95 14.47 -4.80 -7.42
C VAL A 95 12.96 -4.59 -7.38
N LEU A 96 12.32 -4.67 -8.53
CA LEU A 96 10.86 -4.74 -8.65
C LEU A 96 10.44 -6.19 -8.86
N ASN A 97 9.70 -6.75 -7.91
CA ASN A 97 8.93 -7.98 -8.10
C ASN A 97 7.54 -7.57 -8.60
N ASN A 98 7.33 -7.64 -9.90
CA ASN A 98 6.10 -7.16 -10.52
C ASN A 98 4.93 -8.15 -10.33
N TYR A 99 3.72 -7.67 -10.62
CA TYR A 99 2.48 -8.46 -10.47
C TYR A 99 2.39 -9.70 -11.38
N LYS A 100 3.32 -9.88 -12.33
CA LYS A 100 3.42 -11.08 -13.15
C LYS A 100 4.32 -12.16 -12.54
N GLY A 101 4.93 -11.87 -11.37
CA GLY A 101 5.89 -12.75 -10.73
C GLY A 101 7.32 -12.66 -11.28
N GLU A 102 7.62 -11.60 -12.03
CA GLU A 102 8.94 -11.36 -12.61
C GLU A 102 9.74 -10.41 -11.71
N ALA A 103 11.01 -10.73 -11.46
CA ALA A 103 11.94 -9.85 -10.78
C ALA A 103 12.71 -9.01 -11.81
N GLN A 104 12.58 -7.70 -11.73
CA GLN A 104 13.23 -6.74 -12.61
C GLN A 104 14.22 -5.91 -11.82
N LYS A 105 15.46 -5.80 -12.31
CA LYS A 105 16.43 -4.86 -11.75
C LYS A 105 16.13 -3.46 -12.28
N LEU A 106 15.99 -2.52 -11.37
CA LEU A 106 15.78 -1.12 -11.66
C LEU A 106 17.08 -0.38 -11.36
N LYS A 107 17.76 0.09 -12.39
CA LYS A 107 18.90 0.98 -12.22
C LYS A 107 18.41 2.41 -12.26
N LYS A 108 18.75 3.18 -11.24
CA LYS A 108 18.32 4.57 -11.10
C LYS A 108 18.66 5.40 -12.34
N GLU A 109 19.84 5.22 -12.90
CA GLU A 109 20.30 5.90 -14.11
C GLU A 109 19.46 5.62 -15.37
N GLU A 110 18.77 4.46 -15.41
CA GLU A 110 17.93 4.05 -16.53
C GLU A 110 16.47 4.54 -16.38
N MET A 111 16.08 5.07 -15.21
CA MET A 111 14.71 5.53 -14.95
C MET A 111 14.32 6.83 -15.69
N GLY A 112 15.30 7.54 -16.27
CA GLY A 112 15.03 8.75 -17.06
C GLY A 112 14.02 8.54 -18.20
N ASP A 113 13.98 7.34 -18.76
CA ASP A 113 13.11 6.96 -19.86
C ASP A 113 11.74 6.39 -19.42
N LEU A 114 11.43 6.42 -18.10
CA LEU A 114 10.23 5.78 -17.54
C LEU A 114 8.94 6.16 -18.26
N PHE A 115 8.81 7.41 -18.65
CA PHE A 115 7.58 7.96 -19.23
C PHE A 115 7.60 8.06 -20.76
N LYS A 116 8.65 7.58 -21.43
CA LYS A 116 8.85 7.78 -22.86
C LYS A 116 7.69 7.30 -23.75
N ASP A 117 7.01 6.24 -23.34
CA ASP A 117 5.92 5.62 -24.12
C ASP A 117 4.52 6.08 -23.67
N TYR A 118 4.42 6.87 -22.60
CA TYR A 118 3.16 7.33 -22.05
C TYR A 118 2.77 8.71 -22.54
N LYS A 119 1.47 8.90 -22.80
CA LYS A 119 0.83 10.19 -23.02
C LYS A 119 0.47 10.85 -21.70
N SER A 120 0.00 10.06 -20.75
CA SER A 120 -0.31 10.48 -19.38
C SER A 120 -0.30 9.29 -18.45
N VAL A 121 -0.06 9.57 -17.17
CA VAL A 121 -0.16 8.59 -16.09
C VAL A 121 -0.97 9.20 -14.94
N SER A 122 -1.57 8.35 -14.12
CA SER A 122 -2.28 8.77 -12.92
C SER A 122 -2.15 7.66 -11.88
N TRP A 123 -1.57 7.97 -10.75
CA TRP A 123 -1.42 7.07 -9.60
C TRP A 123 -2.11 7.72 -8.39
N VAL A 124 -3.26 7.17 -8.00
CA VAL A 124 -4.14 7.71 -6.96
C VAL A 124 -4.17 6.77 -5.77
N PRO A 125 -3.50 7.11 -4.66
CA PRO A 125 -3.50 6.27 -3.46
C PRO A 125 -4.83 6.35 -2.72
N TYR A 126 -5.26 5.21 -2.17
CA TYR A 126 -6.37 5.12 -1.20
C TYR A 126 -5.84 5.10 0.23
N ALA A 127 -4.67 4.46 0.43
CA ALA A 127 -4.00 4.38 1.71
C ALA A 127 -2.49 4.20 1.52
N ILE A 128 -1.73 4.82 2.42
CA ILE A 128 -0.27 4.67 2.54
C ILE A 128 -0.01 4.29 3.99
N VAL A 129 0.59 3.11 4.22
CA VAL A 129 0.76 2.53 5.55
C VAL A 129 2.22 2.14 5.76
N PRO A 130 2.98 2.86 6.62
CA PRO A 130 4.36 2.56 6.93
C PRO A 130 4.43 1.47 7.99
N LEU A 131 4.93 0.29 7.64
CA LEU A 131 5.07 -0.83 8.57
C LEU A 131 6.52 -1.27 8.69
N LYS A 132 6.90 -1.65 9.91
CA LYS A 132 8.15 -2.37 10.16
C LYS A 132 7.97 -3.45 11.23
N ILE A 133 8.89 -4.37 11.28
CA ILE A 133 8.99 -5.34 12.38
C ILE A 133 9.55 -4.59 13.61
N TYR A 134 8.93 -4.80 14.77
CA TYR A 134 9.38 -4.18 16.02
C TYR A 134 10.85 -4.51 16.33
N ASN A 135 11.58 -3.50 16.76
CA ASN A 135 13.00 -3.59 17.13
C ASN A 135 13.89 -4.14 15.99
N THR A 136 13.66 -3.64 14.77
CA THR A 136 14.56 -3.82 13.64
C THR A 136 14.94 -2.45 13.08
N ASP A 137 16.18 -2.32 12.62
CA ASP A 137 16.60 -1.19 11.82
C ASP A 137 16.48 -1.55 10.34
N ALA A 138 16.04 -0.58 9.54
CA ALA A 138 15.93 -0.65 8.09
C ALA A 138 15.09 -1.79 7.48
N ALA A 139 14.32 -2.53 8.26
CA ALA A 139 13.35 -3.47 7.71
C ALA A 139 11.95 -2.83 7.65
N SER A 140 11.86 -1.58 7.22
CA SER A 140 10.60 -0.89 7.02
C SER A 140 10.08 -1.11 5.60
N GLY A 141 8.75 -1.19 5.49
CA GLY A 141 8.06 -1.27 4.23
C GLY A 141 6.85 -0.36 4.22
N VAL A 142 6.75 0.53 3.24
CA VAL A 142 5.53 1.32 3.04
C VAL A 142 4.61 0.58 2.10
N GLN A 143 3.41 0.29 2.56
CA GLN A 143 2.35 -0.33 1.78
C GLN A 143 1.48 0.76 1.16
N VAL A 144 1.25 0.68 -0.14
CA VAL A 144 0.41 1.60 -0.90
C VAL A 144 -0.72 0.82 -1.56
N MET A 145 -1.94 1.19 -1.24
CA MET A 145 -3.13 0.73 -1.95
C MET A 145 -3.61 1.85 -2.86
N SER A 146 -3.72 1.57 -4.14
CA SER A 146 -3.93 2.63 -5.13
C SER A 146 -4.67 2.15 -6.37
N LYS A 147 -5.13 3.11 -7.14
CA LYS A 147 -5.50 2.94 -8.55
C LYS A 147 -4.44 3.58 -9.42
N GLU A 148 -3.98 2.86 -10.43
CA GLU A 148 -3.07 3.40 -11.44
C GLU A 148 -3.65 3.28 -12.85
N THR A 149 -3.52 4.36 -13.61
CA THR A 149 -3.92 4.44 -15.02
C THR A 149 -2.74 4.95 -15.85
N ARG A 150 -2.42 4.25 -16.93
CA ARG A 150 -1.39 4.63 -17.91
C ARG A 150 -2.03 4.73 -19.29
N VAL A 151 -1.94 5.89 -19.92
CA VAL A 151 -2.36 6.10 -21.29
C VAL A 151 -1.12 6.12 -22.19
N PHE A 152 -0.99 5.16 -23.05
CA PHE A 152 0.14 5.08 -23.98
C PHE A 152 -0.02 6.03 -25.16
N LYS A 153 1.08 6.45 -25.79
CA LYS A 153 1.07 7.30 -27.00
C LYS A 153 0.33 6.66 -28.18
N ASN A 154 0.26 5.34 -28.25
CA ASN A 154 -0.50 4.60 -29.25
C ASN A 154 -2.01 4.48 -28.94
N GLY A 155 -2.49 5.13 -27.88
CA GLY A 155 -3.90 5.14 -27.45
C GLY A 155 -4.32 3.98 -26.57
N LYS A 156 -3.46 2.98 -26.32
CA LYS A 156 -3.75 1.90 -25.38
C LYS A 156 -3.87 2.48 -23.95
N VAL A 157 -4.84 1.98 -23.20
CA VAL A 157 -5.00 2.28 -21.77
C VAL A 157 -4.70 1.03 -20.97
N TRP A 158 -3.92 1.19 -19.91
CA TRP A 158 -3.70 0.19 -18.87
C TRP A 158 -4.19 0.78 -17.56
N GLU A 159 -5.07 0.06 -16.87
CA GLU A 159 -5.64 0.49 -15.60
C GLU A 159 -5.72 -0.69 -14.65
N LYS A 160 -5.26 -0.50 -13.41
CA LYS A 160 -5.24 -1.54 -12.38
C LYS A 160 -5.47 -0.94 -10.99
N GLU A 161 -6.06 -1.74 -10.11
CA GLU A 161 -5.87 -1.58 -8.69
C GLU A 161 -4.58 -2.25 -8.25
N LEU A 162 -3.79 -1.53 -7.46
CA LEU A 162 -2.47 -1.98 -7.02
C LEU A 162 -2.42 -2.09 -5.50
N PHE A 163 -1.70 -3.10 -5.03
CA PHE A 163 -1.15 -3.17 -3.70
C PHE A 163 0.36 -3.31 -3.83
N GLU A 164 1.08 -2.33 -3.33
CA GLU A 164 2.53 -2.21 -3.49
C GLU A 164 3.21 -2.10 -2.14
N ILE A 165 4.40 -2.66 -2.02
CA ILE A 165 5.23 -2.56 -0.82
C ILE A 165 6.60 -2.06 -1.24
N PHE A 166 7.02 -0.93 -0.68
CA PHE A 166 8.31 -0.31 -0.91
C PHE A 166 9.21 -0.54 0.30
N TYR A 167 10.34 -1.21 0.12
CA TYR A 167 11.27 -1.53 1.19
C TYR A 167 12.44 -0.55 1.19
N PHE A 168 12.68 0.04 2.36
CA PHE A 168 13.71 1.05 2.58
C PHE A 168 14.94 0.44 3.26
N ASN A 169 16.13 0.93 2.90
CA ASN A 169 17.38 0.64 3.60
C ASN A 169 17.68 1.68 4.70
N LEU A 170 18.83 1.50 5.40
CA LEU A 170 19.27 2.41 6.47
C LEU A 170 19.51 3.86 6.00
N ASP A 171 19.81 4.05 4.74
CA ASP A 171 20.02 5.38 4.14
C ASP A 171 18.69 6.04 3.71
N GLY A 172 17.55 5.42 4.03
CA GLY A 172 16.21 5.90 3.61
C GLY A 172 15.98 5.80 2.11
N LYS A 173 16.66 4.87 1.42
CA LYS A 173 16.48 4.62 -0.01
C LYS A 173 15.69 3.35 -0.26
N ILE A 174 14.84 3.38 -1.29
CA ILE A 174 14.08 2.23 -1.75
C ILE A 174 15.01 1.25 -2.47
N THR A 175 15.14 0.05 -1.95
CA THR A 175 15.99 -1.01 -2.53
C THR A 175 15.19 -2.13 -3.17
N SER A 176 13.92 -2.26 -2.79
CA SER A 176 13.03 -3.27 -3.36
C SER A 176 11.59 -2.80 -3.33
N MET A 177 10.82 -3.28 -4.29
CA MET A 177 9.37 -3.15 -4.25
C MET A 177 8.70 -4.43 -4.73
N VAL A 178 7.54 -4.71 -4.16
CA VAL A 178 6.67 -5.82 -4.57
C VAL A 178 5.36 -5.22 -5.02
N GLN A 179 4.84 -5.67 -6.15
CA GLN A 179 3.61 -5.18 -6.73
C GLN A 179 2.63 -6.32 -6.97
N TYR A 180 1.43 -6.18 -6.46
CA TYR A 180 0.27 -6.99 -6.80
C TYR A 180 -0.72 -6.12 -7.57
N ALA A 181 -1.42 -6.71 -8.53
CA ALA A 181 -2.40 -6.00 -9.35
C ALA A 181 -3.63 -6.85 -9.63
N ARG A 182 -4.78 -6.19 -9.70
CA ARG A 182 -6.01 -6.80 -10.20
C ARG A 182 -6.68 -5.90 -11.22
N ASP A 183 -7.48 -6.50 -12.10
CA ASP A 183 -8.39 -5.77 -13.00
C ASP A 183 -9.60 -5.24 -12.22
N PHE A 184 -10.22 -4.18 -12.74
CA PHE A 184 -11.50 -3.65 -12.25
C PHE A 184 -12.68 -4.50 -12.72
#